data_661c2be84b0c7f3321ac06a12060c76b
#
_entry.id   661c2be84b0c7f3321ac06a12060c76b
#
_cell.length_a   1.000
_cell.length_b   1.000
_cell.length_c   1.000
_cell.angle_alpha   90.00
_cell.angle_beta   90.00
_cell.angle_gamma   90.00
#
_symmetry.space_group_name_H-M   'P 1'
#
loop_
_entity.id
_entity.type
_entity.pdbx_description
1 polymer ?
#
loop_
_entity_poly.entity_id
_entity_poly.type
_entity_poly.pdbx_seq_one_letter_code
_entity_poly.pdbx_strand_id
1 'polypeptide(L)'
;FMNPPYGRVIKDWIKKAYEEGQKDDTTVVALIPARTDTRYWHDYVMKAHTIFFVKGRLKFGNGENSAPFPSAVIVFKKDNKTGEMPRLEVLSVR
;
A
#
# COMPACT_ATOMS: atom_id res chain seq x y z
N PHE A 1 -0.70 -5.90 9.67
CA PHE A 1 0.29 -5.60 8.63
C PHE A 1 0.24 -6.67 7.54
N MET A 2 0.43 -6.24 6.32
CA MET A 2 0.34 -7.12 5.17
C MET A 2 1.50 -6.85 4.21
N ASN A 3 2.16 -7.93 3.78
CA ASN A 3 3.20 -7.86 2.76
C ASN A 3 2.88 -8.94 1.73
N PRO A 4 1.95 -8.64 0.80
CA PRO A 4 1.44 -9.67 -0.09
C PRO A 4 2.48 -10.13 -1.11
N PRO A 5 2.34 -11.35 -1.64
CA PRO A 5 3.15 -11.76 -2.78
C PRO A 5 2.83 -10.87 -3.98
N TYR A 6 3.86 -10.55 -4.75
CA TYR A 6 3.69 -9.67 -5.90
C TYR A 6 3.34 -10.48 -7.14
N GLY A 7 2.83 -9.81 -8.16
CA GLY A 7 2.40 -10.44 -9.39
C GLY A 7 0.90 -10.51 -9.50
N ARG A 8 0.37 -11.58 -10.12
CA ARG A 8 -1.05 -11.68 -10.47
C ARG A 8 -2.01 -11.63 -9.29
N VAL A 9 -1.57 -12.12 -8.14
CA VAL A 9 -2.46 -12.25 -6.96
C VAL A 9 -2.51 -10.98 -6.12
N ILE A 10 -1.66 -10.01 -6.38
CA ILE A 10 -1.59 -8.82 -5.53
C ILE A 10 -2.92 -8.05 -5.52
N LYS A 11 -3.64 -8.03 -6.63
CA LYS A 11 -4.93 -7.33 -6.72
C LYS A 11 -5.95 -7.89 -5.74
N ASP A 12 -5.94 -9.20 -5.53
CA ASP A 12 -6.89 -9.85 -4.61
C ASP A 12 -6.53 -9.52 -3.16
N TRP A 13 -5.24 -9.47 -2.84
CA TRP A 13 -4.77 -9.08 -1.52
C TRP A 13 -5.11 -7.62 -1.21
N ILE A 14 -4.95 -6.73 -2.19
CA ILE A 14 -5.26 -5.30 -2.00
C ILE A 14 -6.77 -5.10 -1.82
N LYS A 15 -7.59 -5.80 -2.61
CA LYS A 15 -9.04 -5.77 -2.44
C LYS A 15 -9.43 -6.21 -1.03
N LYS A 16 -8.85 -7.30 -0.56
CA LYS A 16 -9.12 -7.82 0.78
C LYS A 16 -8.68 -6.82 1.85
N ALA A 17 -7.50 -6.22 1.67
CA ALA A 17 -6.99 -5.22 2.61
C ALA A 17 -7.94 -4.03 2.71
N TYR A 18 -8.44 -3.56 1.58
CA TYR A 18 -9.40 -2.47 1.54
C TYR A 18 -10.69 -2.86 2.29
N GLU A 19 -11.23 -4.03 1.99
CA GLU A 19 -12.47 -4.52 2.62
C GLU A 19 -12.30 -4.69 4.13
N GLU A 20 -11.19 -5.24 4.57
CA GLU A 20 -10.90 -5.38 5.99
C GLU A 20 -10.76 -4.02 6.68
N GLY A 21 -10.15 -3.05 6.00
CA GLY A 21 -9.98 -1.71 6.54
C GLY A 21 -11.30 -0.95 6.69
N GLN A 22 -12.39 -1.41 6.05
CA GLN A 22 -13.70 -0.79 6.21
C GLN A 22 -14.43 -1.24 7.48
N LYS A 23 -13.92 -2.25 8.16
CA LYS A 23 -14.51 -2.72 9.41
C LYS A 23 -14.16 -1.78 10.56
N ASP A 24 -15.08 -1.67 11.52
CA ASP A 24 -14.88 -0.84 12.69
C ASP A 24 -13.62 -1.29 13.46
N ASP A 25 -12.86 -0.32 13.93
CA ASP A 25 -11.65 -0.55 14.74
C ASP A 25 -10.59 -1.40 14.06
N THR A 26 -10.63 -1.49 12.73
CA THR A 26 -9.65 -2.25 11.98
C THR A 26 -8.78 -1.33 11.16
N THR A 27 -7.46 -1.50 11.28
CA THR A 27 -6.48 -0.80 10.47
C THR A 27 -5.60 -1.84 9.79
N VAL A 28 -5.51 -1.74 8.47
CA VAL A 28 -4.65 -2.63 7.67
C VAL A 28 -3.53 -1.82 7.05
N VAL A 29 -2.30 -2.29 7.22
CA VAL A 29 -1.11 -1.66 6.66
C VAL A 29 -0.51 -2.63 5.65
N ALA A 30 -0.37 -2.21 4.41
CA ALA A 30 0.16 -3.04 3.33
C ALA A 30 1.41 -2.41 2.70
N LEU A 31 2.44 -3.22 2.54
CA LEU A 31 3.66 -2.82 1.81
C LEU A 31 3.59 -3.43 0.41
N ILE A 32 3.56 -2.58 -0.61
CA ILE A 32 3.36 -3.02 -1.99
C ILE A 32 4.27 -2.26 -2.96
N PRO A 33 4.49 -2.80 -4.17
CA PRO A 33 5.11 -2.00 -5.24
C PRO A 33 4.20 -0.83 -5.60
N ALA A 34 4.80 0.33 -5.83
CA ALA A 34 4.05 1.55 -6.17
C ALA A 34 3.76 1.58 -7.67
N ARG A 35 2.92 0.66 -8.14
CA ARG A 35 2.55 0.55 -9.56
C ARG A 35 1.28 1.33 -9.81
N THR A 36 1.45 2.62 -9.98
CA THR A 36 0.37 3.60 -10.00
C THR A 36 -0.51 3.56 -11.24
N ASP A 37 -0.16 2.76 -12.23
CA ASP A 37 -0.93 2.59 -13.46
C ASP A 37 -1.86 1.38 -13.45
N THR A 38 -1.90 0.64 -12.35
CA THR A 38 -2.70 -0.59 -12.25
C THR A 38 -4.12 -0.30 -11.81
N ARG A 39 -5.03 -1.23 -12.14
CA ARG A 39 -6.42 -1.15 -11.70
C ARG A 39 -6.55 -1.18 -10.19
N TYR A 40 -5.79 -2.08 -9.53
CA TYR A 40 -5.91 -2.17 -8.07
C TYR A 40 -5.47 -0.89 -7.39
N TRP A 41 -4.51 -0.17 -7.97
CA TRP A 41 -4.12 1.12 -7.44
C TRP A 41 -5.29 2.09 -7.47
N HIS A 42 -5.94 2.22 -8.62
CA HIS A 42 -7.04 3.17 -8.79
C HIS A 42 -8.33 2.72 -8.11
N ASP A 43 -8.60 1.42 -8.08
CA ASP A 43 -9.84 0.90 -7.48
C ASP A 43 -9.79 0.88 -5.95
N TYR A 44 -8.61 0.64 -5.36
CA TYR A 44 -8.51 0.42 -3.92
C TYR A 44 -7.50 1.33 -3.23
N VAL A 45 -6.29 1.45 -3.76
CA VAL A 45 -5.24 2.24 -3.09
C VAL A 45 -5.65 3.70 -2.99
N MET A 46 -6.26 4.24 -4.04
CA MET A 46 -6.73 5.63 -4.04
C MET A 46 -7.91 5.88 -3.11
N LYS A 47 -8.47 4.84 -2.50
CA LYS A 47 -9.49 4.93 -1.46
C LYS A 47 -8.93 4.71 -0.06
N ALA A 48 -7.63 4.57 0.07
CA ALA A 48 -6.99 4.35 1.35
C ALA A 48 -7.04 5.60 2.21
N HIS A 49 -6.76 5.42 3.49
CA HIS A 49 -6.65 6.55 4.42
C HIS A 49 -5.36 7.35 4.16
N THR A 50 -4.25 6.65 4.01
CA THR A 50 -2.94 7.27 3.81
C THR A 50 -2.07 6.42 2.89
N ILE A 51 -1.30 7.07 2.03
CA ILE A 51 -0.28 6.45 1.20
C ILE A 51 1.06 7.06 1.59
N PHE A 52 1.99 6.21 2.04
CA PHE A 52 3.37 6.61 2.27
C PHE A 52 4.19 6.21 1.06
N PHE A 53 4.76 7.18 0.36
CA PHE A 53 5.69 6.90 -0.72
C PHE A 53 7.06 6.68 -0.12
N VAL A 54 7.65 5.51 -0.36
CA VAL A 54 8.96 5.18 0.20
C VAL A 54 10.03 5.85 -0.66
N LYS A 55 10.81 6.74 -0.04
CA LYS A 55 11.95 7.36 -0.69
C LYS A 55 13.14 6.43 -0.57
N GLY A 56 13.73 6.06 -1.69
CA GLY A 56 14.79 5.06 -1.76
C GLY A 56 14.22 3.68 -2.08
N ARG A 57 15.10 2.73 -2.31
CA ARG A 57 14.70 1.36 -2.61
C ARG A 57 14.88 0.49 -1.39
N LEU A 58 13.87 -0.33 -1.11
CA LEU A 58 13.96 -1.31 -0.04
C LEU A 58 14.99 -2.37 -0.41
N LYS A 59 15.64 -2.92 0.60
CA LYS A 59 16.58 -4.03 0.43
C LYS A 59 16.04 -5.25 1.14
N PHE A 60 16.26 -6.41 0.54
CA PHE A 60 15.80 -7.68 1.07
C PHE A 60 16.97 -8.58 1.41
N GLY A 61 16.74 -9.53 2.32
CA GLY A 61 17.76 -10.47 2.74
C GLY A 61 18.88 -9.75 3.48
N ASN A 62 20.13 -9.95 3.07
CA ASN A 62 21.28 -9.33 3.70
C ASN A 62 21.56 -7.90 3.23
N GLY A 63 20.67 -7.33 2.44
CA GLY A 63 20.78 -5.97 1.98
C GLY A 63 21.64 -5.76 0.74
N GLU A 64 22.05 -6.82 0.09
CA GLU A 64 22.86 -6.71 -1.13
C GLU A 64 22.04 -6.30 -2.35
N ASN A 65 20.76 -6.67 -2.38
CA ASN A 65 19.90 -6.39 -3.52
C ASN A 65 18.78 -5.44 -3.13
N SER A 66 18.58 -4.41 -3.95
CA SER A 66 17.46 -3.50 -3.78
C SER A 66 16.23 -4.05 -4.51
N ALA A 67 15.05 -3.66 -4.06
CA ALA A 67 13.82 -3.95 -4.78
C ALA A 67 13.91 -3.36 -6.20
N PRO A 68 13.44 -4.08 -7.22
CA PRO A 68 13.50 -3.59 -8.60
C PRO A 68 12.42 -2.56 -8.93
N PHE A 69 11.68 -2.10 -7.94
CA PHE A 69 10.55 -1.19 -8.11
C PHE A 69 10.47 -0.24 -6.92
N PRO A 70 9.82 0.91 -7.09
CA PRO A 70 9.51 1.76 -5.94
C PRO A 70 8.44 1.09 -5.08
N SER A 71 8.44 1.40 -3.79
CA SER A 71 7.52 0.81 -2.84
C SER A 71 6.63 1.88 -2.20
N ALA A 72 5.46 1.43 -1.72
CA ALA A 72 4.55 2.28 -0.99
C ALA A 72 3.96 1.50 0.19
N VAL A 73 3.68 2.23 1.27
CA VAL A 73 2.97 1.69 2.43
C VAL A 73 1.57 2.28 2.41
N ILE A 74 0.56 1.41 2.39
CA ILE A 74 -0.82 1.81 2.27
C ILE A 74 -1.54 1.53 3.59
N VAL A 75 -2.21 2.55 4.12
CA VAL A 75 -2.99 2.41 5.35
C VAL A 75 -4.47 2.46 4.98
N PHE A 76 -5.17 1.37 5.22
CA PHE A 76 -6.63 1.29 5.04
C PHE A 76 -7.30 1.34 6.40
N LYS A 77 -8.19 2.29 6.60
CA LYS A 77 -9.05 2.33 7.77
C LYS A 77 -10.29 3.15 7.49
N LYS A 78 -11.34 2.89 8.27
CA LYS A 78 -12.70 3.35 7.98
C LYS A 78 -12.92 4.84 8.16
N ASP A 79 -12.17 5.52 8.99
CA ASP A 79 -12.41 6.93 9.30
C ASP A 79 -12.07 7.87 8.15
N ASN A 80 -11.63 7.33 7.02
CA ASN A 80 -11.46 8.12 5.81
C ASN A 80 -12.85 8.44 5.25
N LYS A 81 -13.11 9.71 5.00
CA LYS A 81 -14.42 10.13 4.50
C LYS A 81 -14.63 9.68 3.07
N THR A 82 -15.87 9.33 2.75
CA THR A 82 -16.23 8.89 1.40
C THR A 82 -15.91 9.98 0.38
N GLY A 83 -15.21 9.60 -0.67
CA GLY A 83 -14.85 10.51 -1.76
C GLY A 83 -13.62 11.35 -1.52
N GLU A 84 -13.02 11.28 -0.35
CA GLU A 84 -11.77 11.98 -0.10
C GLU A 84 -10.59 11.23 -0.66
N MET A 85 -9.60 11.96 -1.14
CA MET A 85 -8.34 11.39 -1.56
C MET A 85 -7.52 10.96 -0.36
N PRO A 86 -6.64 9.97 -0.50
CA PRO A 86 -5.77 9.58 0.60
C PRO A 86 -4.84 10.72 0.99
N ARG A 87 -4.48 10.75 2.25
CA ARG A 87 -3.38 11.58 2.72
C ARG A 87 -2.08 11.04 2.14
N LEU A 88 -1.23 11.92 1.63
CA LEU A 88 0.05 11.53 1.03
C LEU A 88 1.20 11.92 1.96
N GLU A 89 2.09 10.99 2.22
CA GLU A 89 3.25 11.18 3.08
C GLU A 89 4.48 10.57 2.43
N VAL A 90 5.65 10.93 2.92
CA VAL A 90 6.91 10.34 2.45
C VAL A 90 7.57 9.62 3.61
N LEU A 91 8.01 8.38 3.35
CA LEU A 91 8.77 7.59 4.30
C LEU A 91 10.17 7.39 3.72
N SER A 92 11.17 7.99 4.35
CA SER A 92 12.54 7.89 3.86
C SER A 92 13.24 6.71 4.52
N VAL A 93 13.85 5.84 3.69
CA VAL A 93 14.66 4.71 4.17
C VAL A 93 16.16 4.99 3.94
N ARG A 94 16.47 6.16 3.44
CA ARG A 94 17.85 6.58 3.19
C ARG A 94 18.02 8.08 3.39
#